data_1b8432b85d501c7fb7ac01ede3979784
#
_entry.id   1b8432b85d501c7fb7ac01ede3979784
#
_cell.length_a   1.000
_cell.length_b   1.000
_cell.length_c   1.000
_cell.angle_alpha   90.00
_cell.angle_beta   90.00
_cell.angle_gamma   90.00
#
_symmetry.space_group_name_H-M   'P 1'
#
loop_
_entity.id
_entity.type
_entity.pdbx_description
1 polymer ?
#
loop_
_entity_poly.entity_id
_entity_poly.type
_entity_poly.pdbx_seq_one_letter_code
_entity_poly.pdbx_strand_id
1 'polypeptide(L)'
;AEIVLQILEWRARPDAAALKDISATAQQVDIRLQQFCYWPIQYVKLRQRKDNWESVITSHPDYIRFYNSLWLVANDVIIGIALGSYIIDNANWVASQINTVLTGWTVEGLQRTISWLMDWPAGLKLNNELAAFLGDLFLWVIENWAACIANLQPYLPHVIYIVGCSSFAGASMPIALFSDLLSILTVHIYSFYIASARIFNWQLTIIISLFHLFRGKKRNVLRNRIDSCDYDLDQLLLGTILFTVLFFLLPTVIVFYLTFASARMLIISMKAGFDTCLAFLNHFPLFALMLRVKDSRRLPGGIRFELRDALTKGPNDEDSPAVSYIHLEVCPIIKFMFTKNRSKFLVSSPSRSRSAPCSTNTSNLVIDYASII
;
A
#
# COMPACT_ATOMS: atom_id res chain seq x y z
N ALA A 1 4.91 17.03 -21.85
CA ALA A 1 4.79 16.49 -20.49
C ALA A 1 3.39 16.72 -19.92
N GLU A 2 2.87 17.96 -19.91
CA GLU A 2 1.54 18.28 -19.34
C GLU A 2 0.39 17.50 -19.97
N ILE A 3 0.35 17.34 -21.28
CA ILE A 3 -0.68 16.55 -21.98
C ILE A 3 -0.66 15.09 -21.50
N VAL A 4 0.53 14.50 -21.34
CA VAL A 4 0.66 13.11 -20.86
C VAL A 4 0.20 12.99 -19.41
N LEU A 5 0.52 13.96 -18.56
CA LEU A 5 0.03 14.01 -17.18
C LEU A 5 -1.49 14.09 -17.12
N GLN A 6 -2.13 14.91 -17.97
CA GLN A 6 -3.58 14.99 -18.06
C GLN A 6 -4.23 13.68 -18.54
N ILE A 7 -3.58 12.96 -19.47
CA ILE A 7 -4.05 11.63 -19.91
C ILE A 7 -3.95 10.62 -18.78
N LEU A 8 -2.85 10.62 -18.01
CA LEU A 8 -2.65 9.72 -16.86
C LEU A 8 -3.63 10.00 -15.71
N GLU A 9 -4.04 11.26 -15.55
CA GLU A 9 -5.03 11.68 -14.56
C GLU A 9 -6.48 11.60 -15.04
N TRP A 10 -6.68 11.31 -16.34
CA TRP A 10 -8.02 11.25 -16.90
C TRP A 10 -8.86 10.16 -16.25
N ARG A 11 -10.08 10.52 -15.85
CA ARG A 11 -11.07 9.63 -15.24
C ARG A 11 -12.35 9.66 -16.06
N ALA A 12 -12.86 8.48 -16.40
CA ALA A 12 -14.11 8.38 -17.15
C ALA A 12 -15.32 8.87 -16.33
N ARG A 13 -15.26 8.78 -15.00
CA ARG A 13 -16.22 9.31 -14.02
C ARG A 13 -15.46 9.81 -12.81
N PRO A 14 -16.00 10.74 -12.00
CA PRO A 14 -15.34 11.25 -10.81
C PRO A 14 -14.95 10.13 -9.81
N ASP A 15 -15.73 9.06 -9.74
CA ASP A 15 -15.49 7.92 -8.84
C ASP A 15 -14.67 6.78 -9.52
N ALA A 16 -14.32 6.92 -10.81
CA ALA A 16 -13.52 5.91 -11.51
C ALA A 16 -12.04 6.06 -11.20
N ALA A 17 -11.33 4.94 -11.15
CA ALA A 17 -9.87 4.93 -11.03
C ALA A 17 -9.22 5.55 -12.26
N ALA A 18 -8.20 6.39 -12.08
CA ALA A 18 -7.37 6.91 -13.16
C ALA A 18 -6.40 5.81 -13.65
N LEU A 19 -5.81 6.01 -14.84
CA LEU A 19 -4.85 5.05 -15.38
C LEU A 19 -3.66 4.83 -14.44
N LYS A 20 -3.19 5.89 -13.78
CA LYS A 20 -2.12 5.84 -12.78
C LYS A 20 -2.47 5.03 -11.52
N ASP A 21 -3.77 4.90 -11.20
CA ASP A 21 -4.23 4.14 -10.03
C ASP A 21 -4.33 2.63 -10.34
N ILE A 22 -4.38 2.25 -11.63
CA ILE A 22 -4.52 0.85 -12.08
C ILE A 22 -3.16 0.21 -12.35
N SER A 23 -2.24 0.95 -13.00
CA SER A 23 -0.95 0.44 -13.44
C SER A 23 0.20 1.08 -12.66
N ALA A 24 1.08 0.23 -12.08
CA ALA A 24 2.29 0.69 -11.41
C ALA A 24 3.25 1.41 -12.38
N THR A 25 3.30 0.97 -13.63
CA THR A 25 4.11 1.62 -14.69
C THR A 25 3.61 3.02 -14.98
N ALA A 26 2.29 3.21 -15.12
CA ALA A 26 1.70 4.52 -15.34
C ALA A 26 1.99 5.48 -14.18
N GLN A 27 1.95 4.99 -12.95
CA GLN A 27 2.30 5.75 -11.75
C GLN A 27 3.78 6.19 -11.76
N GLN A 28 4.71 5.30 -12.17
CA GLN A 28 6.13 5.66 -12.26
C GLN A 28 6.39 6.69 -13.36
N VAL A 29 5.72 6.58 -14.50
CA VAL A 29 5.79 7.58 -15.58
C VAL A 29 5.27 8.94 -15.10
N ASP A 30 4.17 8.97 -14.36
CA ASP A 30 3.61 10.17 -13.74
C ASP A 30 4.63 10.84 -12.81
N ILE A 31 5.22 10.08 -11.87
CA ILE A 31 6.24 10.58 -10.93
C ILE A 31 7.45 11.17 -11.69
N ARG A 32 7.96 10.48 -12.71
CA ARG A 32 9.11 10.94 -13.50
C ARG A 32 8.80 12.21 -14.27
N LEU A 33 7.64 12.29 -14.90
CA LEU A 33 7.24 13.50 -15.64
C LEU A 33 7.05 14.69 -14.70
N GLN A 34 6.46 14.50 -13.52
CA GLN A 34 6.35 15.55 -12.51
C GLN A 34 7.74 16.04 -12.05
N GLN A 35 8.70 15.13 -11.82
CA GLN A 35 10.08 15.49 -11.46
C GLN A 35 10.75 16.32 -12.57
N PHE A 36 10.62 15.93 -13.84
CA PHE A 36 11.18 16.66 -14.97
C PHE A 36 10.54 18.05 -15.15
N CYS A 37 9.24 18.19 -14.90
CA CYS A 37 8.57 19.49 -14.95
C CYS A 37 8.97 20.40 -13.78
N TYR A 38 9.27 19.81 -12.62
CA TYR A 38 9.62 20.55 -11.42
C TYR A 38 11.04 21.13 -11.45
N TRP A 39 12.02 20.42 -12.02
CA TRP A 39 13.44 20.84 -12.01
C TRP A 39 13.72 22.20 -12.64
N PRO A 40 13.21 22.57 -13.82
CA PRO A 40 13.45 23.89 -14.39
C PRO A 40 12.95 25.02 -13.50
N ILE A 41 11.78 24.84 -12.89
CA ILE A 41 11.16 25.83 -12.00
C ILE A 41 12.02 26.03 -10.74
N GLN A 42 12.51 24.95 -10.16
CA GLN A 42 13.38 25.00 -8.98
C GLN A 42 14.74 25.59 -9.29
N TYR A 43 15.32 25.27 -10.44
CA TYR A 43 16.60 25.81 -10.88
C TYR A 43 16.53 27.33 -11.04
N VAL A 44 15.48 27.85 -11.67
CA VAL A 44 15.26 29.29 -11.83
C VAL A 44 15.12 29.96 -10.46
N LYS A 45 14.34 29.37 -9.54
CA LYS A 45 14.20 29.89 -8.17
C LYS A 45 15.53 29.94 -7.42
N LEU A 46 16.33 28.87 -7.52
CA LEU A 46 17.66 28.84 -6.89
C LEU A 46 18.61 29.86 -7.47
N ARG A 47 18.54 30.11 -8.79
CA ARG A 47 19.41 31.11 -9.48
C ARG A 47 19.02 32.53 -9.06
N GLN A 48 17.74 32.86 -9.01
CA GLN A 48 17.26 34.18 -8.57
C GLN A 48 17.63 34.48 -7.12
N ARG A 49 17.71 33.47 -6.25
CA ARG A 49 18.08 33.62 -4.84
C ARG A 49 19.59 33.83 -4.62
N LYS A 50 20.47 33.43 -5.57
CA LYS A 50 21.90 33.63 -5.47
C LYS A 50 22.28 35.13 -5.40
N ASP A 51 21.43 35.97 -5.96
CA ASP A 51 21.66 37.41 -6.00
C ASP A 51 21.27 38.13 -4.71
N ASN A 52 20.51 37.45 -3.81
CA ASN A 52 20.06 37.97 -2.52
C ASN A 52 20.81 37.31 -1.36
N TRP A 53 21.92 37.88 -0.93
CA TRP A 53 22.82 37.35 0.11
C TRP A 53 22.12 37.15 1.48
N GLU A 54 21.17 38.01 1.86
CA GLU A 54 20.42 37.90 3.13
C GLU A 54 19.51 36.68 3.20
N SER A 55 19.08 36.13 2.06
CA SER A 55 18.16 34.95 2.01
C SER A 55 18.89 33.61 2.01
N VAL A 56 20.20 33.55 2.14
CA VAL A 56 21.01 32.32 2.07
C VAL A 56 20.63 31.33 3.18
N ILE A 57 20.30 31.81 4.36
CA ILE A 57 19.91 30.96 5.50
C ILE A 57 18.56 30.27 5.25
N THR A 58 17.62 30.96 4.59
CA THR A 58 16.29 30.42 4.27
C THR A 58 16.26 29.55 3.01
N SER A 59 17.30 29.60 2.18
CA SER A 59 17.39 28.83 0.92
C SER A 59 17.99 27.43 1.05
N HIS A 60 18.53 27.06 2.20
CA HIS A 60 19.10 25.73 2.44
C HIS A 60 18.11 24.58 2.21
N PRO A 61 16.84 24.64 2.65
CA PRO A 61 15.89 23.55 2.42
C PRO A 61 15.61 23.32 0.92
N ASP A 62 15.43 24.41 0.15
CA ASP A 62 15.16 24.32 -1.29
C ASP A 62 16.35 23.76 -2.06
N TYR A 63 17.58 24.13 -1.68
CA TYR A 63 18.81 23.59 -2.25
C TYR A 63 18.92 22.09 -1.98
N ILE A 64 18.71 21.66 -0.74
CA ILE A 64 18.76 20.25 -0.35
C ILE A 64 17.68 19.46 -1.09
N ARG A 65 16.46 19.98 -1.18
CA ARG A 65 15.34 19.36 -1.89
C ARG A 65 15.63 19.16 -3.38
N PHE A 66 16.18 20.17 -4.06
CA PHE A 66 16.54 20.10 -5.47
C PHE A 66 17.60 19.03 -5.73
N TYR A 67 18.71 19.09 -5.00
CA TYR A 67 19.79 18.12 -5.18
C TYR A 67 19.41 16.72 -4.73
N ASN A 68 18.59 16.57 -3.69
CA ASN A 68 18.08 15.27 -3.29
C ASN A 68 17.22 14.64 -4.39
N SER A 69 16.33 15.41 -5.01
CA SER A 69 15.51 14.95 -6.15
C SER A 69 16.38 14.54 -7.35
N LEU A 70 17.41 15.32 -7.67
CA LEU A 70 18.33 15.03 -8.78
C LEU A 70 19.17 13.76 -8.52
N TRP A 71 19.71 13.62 -7.30
CA TRP A 71 20.47 12.44 -6.90
C TRP A 71 19.61 11.18 -6.86
N LEU A 72 18.33 11.29 -6.46
CA LEU A 72 17.40 10.20 -6.42
C LEU A 72 17.19 9.63 -7.82
N VAL A 73 16.95 10.48 -8.82
CA VAL A 73 16.80 10.04 -10.22
C VAL A 73 18.13 9.50 -10.77
N ALA A 74 19.26 10.15 -10.47
CA ALA A 74 20.57 9.68 -10.91
C ALA A 74 20.88 8.26 -10.38
N ASN A 75 20.63 8.01 -9.10
CA ASN A 75 20.81 6.68 -8.52
C ASN A 75 19.89 5.64 -9.14
N ASP A 76 18.62 6.01 -9.36
CA ASP A 76 17.66 5.10 -9.98
C ASP A 76 18.09 4.71 -11.40
N VAL A 77 18.60 5.67 -12.17
CA VAL A 77 19.16 5.41 -13.52
C VAL A 77 20.41 4.55 -13.45
N ILE A 78 21.35 4.82 -12.53
CA ILE A 78 22.58 4.02 -12.38
C ILE A 78 22.24 2.57 -12.04
N ILE A 79 21.37 2.35 -11.05
CA ILE A 79 20.90 1.02 -10.67
C ILE A 79 20.11 0.40 -11.82
N GLY A 80 19.32 1.20 -12.55
CA GLY A 80 18.54 0.80 -13.70
C GLY A 80 19.42 0.25 -14.83
N ILE A 81 20.49 0.94 -15.18
CA ILE A 81 21.42 0.48 -16.23
C ILE A 81 22.04 -0.86 -15.84
N ALA A 82 22.48 -1.03 -14.60
CA ALA A 82 23.04 -2.29 -14.12
C ALA A 82 22.03 -3.43 -14.15
N LEU A 83 20.81 -3.17 -13.62
CA LEU A 83 19.70 -4.15 -13.61
C LEU A 83 19.26 -4.50 -15.04
N GLY A 84 19.12 -3.49 -15.89
CA GLY A 84 18.70 -3.67 -17.28
C GLY A 84 19.69 -4.47 -18.11
N SER A 85 20.99 -4.19 -18.01
CA SER A 85 22.00 -5.01 -18.67
C SER A 85 21.88 -6.47 -18.27
N TYR A 86 21.74 -6.73 -16.97
CA TYR A 86 21.56 -8.10 -16.47
C TYR A 86 20.30 -8.76 -17.03
N ILE A 87 19.16 -8.06 -17.05
CA ILE A 87 17.89 -8.59 -17.58
C ILE A 87 17.99 -8.84 -19.09
N ILE A 88 18.60 -7.93 -19.85
CA ILE A 88 18.76 -8.07 -21.31
C ILE A 88 19.65 -9.25 -21.65
N ASP A 89 20.80 -9.37 -20.99
CA ASP A 89 21.77 -10.45 -21.23
C ASP A 89 21.18 -11.83 -20.87
N ASN A 90 20.27 -11.88 -19.88
CA ASN A 90 19.66 -13.12 -19.40
C ASN A 90 18.16 -13.22 -19.73
N ALA A 91 17.65 -12.49 -20.73
CA ALA A 91 16.21 -12.40 -21.01
C ALA A 91 15.54 -13.78 -21.22
N ASN A 92 16.20 -14.71 -21.92
CA ASN A 92 15.70 -16.06 -22.14
C ASN A 92 15.63 -16.88 -20.85
N TRP A 93 16.67 -16.77 -20.00
CA TRP A 93 16.68 -17.46 -18.70
C TRP A 93 15.61 -16.91 -17.77
N VAL A 94 15.48 -15.59 -17.65
CA VAL A 94 14.44 -14.93 -16.83
C VAL A 94 13.05 -15.32 -17.31
N ALA A 95 12.81 -15.32 -18.63
CA ALA A 95 11.54 -15.74 -19.22
C ALA A 95 11.22 -17.21 -18.89
N SER A 96 12.23 -18.10 -18.97
CA SER A 96 12.07 -19.52 -18.59
C SER A 96 11.72 -19.68 -17.11
N GLN A 97 12.38 -18.94 -16.20
CA GLN A 97 12.06 -18.99 -14.77
C GLN A 97 10.64 -18.48 -14.50
N ILE A 98 10.24 -17.37 -15.10
CA ILE A 98 8.88 -16.84 -14.97
C ILE A 98 7.86 -17.86 -15.47
N ASN A 99 8.12 -18.48 -16.63
CA ASN A 99 7.22 -19.50 -17.18
C ASN A 99 7.11 -20.70 -16.26
N THR A 100 8.24 -21.21 -15.71
CA THR A 100 8.25 -22.35 -14.79
C THR A 100 7.45 -22.06 -13.52
N VAL A 101 7.65 -20.87 -12.93
CA VAL A 101 6.89 -20.43 -11.75
C VAL A 101 5.41 -20.25 -12.10
N LEU A 102 5.11 -19.63 -13.24
CA LEU A 102 3.74 -19.38 -13.67
C LEU A 102 3.00 -20.70 -13.91
N THR A 103 3.57 -21.63 -14.68
CA THR A 103 2.95 -22.92 -14.97
C THR A 103 2.81 -23.77 -13.70
N GLY A 104 3.90 -23.90 -12.94
CA GLY A 104 3.92 -24.74 -11.75
C GLY A 104 3.01 -24.26 -10.61
N TRP A 105 2.91 -22.95 -10.40
CA TRP A 105 2.15 -22.40 -9.27
C TRP A 105 0.74 -21.98 -9.65
N THR A 106 0.54 -21.34 -10.82
CA THR A 106 -0.76 -20.77 -11.17
C THR A 106 -1.64 -21.73 -11.98
N VAL A 107 -1.07 -22.69 -12.68
CA VAL A 107 -1.82 -23.70 -13.44
C VAL A 107 -1.83 -25.02 -12.67
N GLU A 108 -0.68 -25.70 -12.60
CA GLU A 108 -0.60 -27.02 -11.97
C GLU A 108 -0.92 -26.99 -10.46
N GLY A 109 -0.42 -25.96 -9.76
CA GLY A 109 -0.69 -25.76 -8.33
C GLY A 109 -2.17 -25.56 -8.05
N LEU A 110 -2.87 -24.75 -8.87
CA LEU A 110 -4.31 -24.56 -8.75
C LEU A 110 -5.08 -25.81 -9.13
N GLN A 111 -4.75 -26.50 -10.21
CA GLN A 111 -5.39 -27.76 -10.59
C GLN A 111 -5.27 -28.80 -9.48
N ARG A 112 -4.07 -28.96 -8.91
CA ARG A 112 -3.83 -29.88 -7.78
C ARG A 112 -4.64 -29.48 -6.54
N THR A 113 -4.75 -28.18 -6.25
CA THR A 113 -5.51 -27.67 -5.11
C THR A 113 -7.01 -27.92 -5.30
N ILE A 114 -7.54 -27.67 -6.50
CA ILE A 114 -8.96 -27.90 -6.80
C ILE A 114 -9.28 -29.40 -6.76
N SER A 115 -8.43 -30.26 -7.34
CA SER A 115 -8.61 -31.72 -7.24
C SER A 115 -8.60 -32.17 -5.78
N TRP A 116 -7.70 -31.65 -4.95
CA TRP A 116 -7.70 -31.92 -3.50
C TRP A 116 -8.97 -31.42 -2.79
N LEU A 117 -9.54 -30.28 -3.23
CA LEU A 117 -10.81 -29.77 -2.69
C LEU A 117 -12.00 -30.69 -3.02
N MET A 118 -11.98 -31.33 -4.20
CA MET A 118 -13.02 -32.30 -4.60
C MET A 118 -12.95 -33.58 -3.75
N ASP A 119 -11.74 -33.96 -3.26
CA ASP A 119 -11.46 -35.18 -2.49
C ASP A 119 -11.47 -34.94 -0.96
N TRP A 120 -12.55 -34.39 -0.39
CA TRP A 120 -12.71 -34.19 1.07
C TRP A 120 -11.50 -33.59 1.78
N PRO A 121 -11.20 -32.31 1.57
CA PRO A 121 -10.04 -31.64 2.10
C PRO A 121 -10.01 -31.70 3.64
N ALA A 122 -8.89 -32.08 4.22
CA ALA A 122 -8.65 -32.17 5.66
C ALA A 122 -9.71 -33.00 6.43
N GLY A 123 -10.37 -33.97 5.81
CA GLY A 123 -11.39 -34.80 6.44
C GLY A 123 -12.76 -34.11 6.58
N LEU A 124 -12.93 -32.92 6.02
CA LEU A 124 -14.23 -32.24 5.96
C LEU A 124 -15.13 -32.91 4.94
N LYS A 125 -16.29 -33.43 5.39
CA LYS A 125 -17.27 -34.02 4.51
C LYS A 125 -18.05 -32.94 3.78
N LEU A 126 -17.55 -32.58 2.58
CA LEU A 126 -18.19 -31.62 1.69
C LEU A 126 -19.34 -32.27 0.91
N ASN A 127 -20.19 -31.43 0.31
CA ASN A 127 -21.20 -31.92 -0.63
C ASN A 127 -20.49 -32.23 -1.97
N ASN A 128 -20.43 -33.51 -2.32
CA ASN A 128 -19.71 -34.03 -3.49
C ASN A 128 -20.23 -33.43 -4.81
N GLU A 129 -21.55 -33.33 -4.99
CA GLU A 129 -22.16 -32.80 -6.20
C GLU A 129 -21.80 -31.33 -6.44
N LEU A 130 -21.89 -30.51 -5.38
CA LEU A 130 -21.52 -29.10 -5.48
C LEU A 130 -20.01 -28.93 -5.64
N ALA A 131 -19.20 -29.72 -4.94
CA ALA A 131 -17.75 -29.66 -5.04
C ALA A 131 -17.30 -30.08 -6.44
N ALA A 132 -17.88 -31.13 -7.04
CA ALA A 132 -17.60 -31.54 -8.39
C ALA A 132 -18.01 -30.45 -9.40
N PHE A 133 -19.21 -29.92 -9.30
CA PHE A 133 -19.67 -28.86 -10.22
C PHE A 133 -18.77 -27.61 -10.16
N LEU A 134 -18.43 -27.12 -8.97
CA LEU A 134 -17.53 -25.97 -8.83
C LEU A 134 -16.10 -26.31 -9.29
N GLY A 135 -15.62 -27.51 -8.96
CA GLY A 135 -14.29 -27.97 -9.36
C GLY A 135 -14.16 -28.04 -10.88
N ASP A 136 -15.11 -28.70 -11.56
CA ASP A 136 -15.11 -28.82 -13.01
C ASP A 136 -15.19 -27.45 -13.71
N LEU A 137 -16.02 -26.55 -13.20
CA LEU A 137 -16.13 -25.18 -13.71
C LEU A 137 -14.79 -24.44 -13.62
N PHE A 138 -14.14 -24.49 -12.47
CA PHE A 138 -12.86 -23.81 -12.29
C PHE A 138 -11.74 -24.47 -13.08
N LEU A 139 -11.70 -25.80 -13.16
CA LEU A 139 -10.72 -26.54 -13.98
C LEU A 139 -10.85 -26.18 -15.46
N TRP A 140 -12.06 -26.13 -15.98
CA TRP A 140 -12.32 -25.71 -17.37
C TRP A 140 -11.77 -24.30 -17.65
N VAL A 141 -11.97 -23.35 -16.74
CA VAL A 141 -11.42 -22.00 -16.91
C VAL A 141 -9.90 -21.99 -16.82
N ILE A 142 -9.29 -22.79 -15.93
CA ILE A 142 -7.82 -22.91 -15.83
C ILE A 142 -7.24 -23.51 -17.09
N GLU A 143 -7.85 -24.52 -17.70
CA GLU A 143 -7.40 -25.12 -18.96
C GLU A 143 -7.40 -24.10 -20.11
N ASN A 144 -8.50 -23.31 -20.24
CA ASN A 144 -8.55 -22.24 -21.22
C ASN A 144 -7.48 -21.18 -20.97
N TRP A 145 -7.23 -20.84 -19.70
CA TRP A 145 -6.18 -19.89 -19.33
C TRP A 145 -4.78 -20.45 -19.64
N ALA A 146 -4.54 -21.71 -19.34
CA ALA A 146 -3.29 -22.39 -19.66
C ALA A 146 -3.00 -22.39 -21.16
N ALA A 147 -4.02 -22.59 -22.00
CA ALA A 147 -3.90 -22.47 -23.44
C ALA A 147 -3.53 -21.05 -23.88
N CYS A 148 -4.12 -20.01 -23.26
CA CYS A 148 -3.74 -18.62 -23.51
C CYS A 148 -2.27 -18.36 -23.13
N ILE A 149 -1.82 -18.85 -21.97
CA ILE A 149 -0.41 -18.73 -21.53
C ILE A 149 0.53 -19.47 -22.48
N ALA A 150 0.18 -20.67 -22.91
CA ALA A 150 0.99 -21.45 -23.88
C ALA A 150 1.20 -20.67 -25.18
N ASN A 151 0.17 -19.97 -25.69
CA ASN A 151 0.29 -19.11 -26.86
C ASN A 151 1.14 -17.86 -26.61
N LEU A 152 1.20 -17.37 -25.38
CA LEU A 152 1.99 -16.19 -25.00
C LEU A 152 3.46 -16.54 -24.72
N GLN A 153 3.76 -17.80 -24.38
CA GLN A 153 5.08 -18.27 -23.99
C GLN A 153 6.20 -17.91 -24.99
N PRO A 154 6.05 -18.07 -26.33
CA PRO A 154 7.10 -17.71 -27.29
C PRO A 154 7.42 -16.21 -27.32
N TYR A 155 6.49 -15.36 -26.91
CA TYR A 155 6.68 -13.91 -26.87
C TYR A 155 7.26 -13.42 -25.54
N LEU A 156 7.25 -14.24 -24.50
CA LEU A 156 7.71 -13.84 -23.16
C LEU A 156 9.16 -13.34 -23.14
N PRO A 157 10.14 -13.93 -23.83
CA PRO A 157 11.51 -13.41 -23.90
C PRO A 157 11.57 -12.00 -24.50
N HIS A 158 10.74 -11.70 -25.51
CA HIS A 158 10.68 -10.37 -26.12
C HIS A 158 10.08 -9.35 -25.15
N VAL A 159 9.06 -9.73 -24.38
CA VAL A 159 8.48 -8.87 -23.32
C VAL A 159 9.53 -8.58 -22.25
N ILE A 160 10.29 -9.59 -21.80
CA ILE A 160 11.36 -9.40 -20.81
C ILE A 160 12.49 -8.51 -21.37
N TYR A 161 12.83 -8.66 -22.66
CA TYR A 161 13.79 -7.79 -23.32
C TYR A 161 13.33 -6.31 -23.30
N ILE A 162 12.05 -6.06 -23.62
CA ILE A 162 11.45 -4.70 -23.57
C ILE A 162 11.46 -4.17 -22.13
N VAL A 163 11.16 -5.01 -21.13
CA VAL A 163 11.27 -4.66 -19.72
C VAL A 163 12.70 -4.27 -19.37
N GLY A 164 13.70 -5.05 -19.83
CA GLY A 164 15.10 -4.69 -19.67
C GLY A 164 15.48 -3.37 -20.31
N CYS A 165 15.00 -3.08 -21.53
CA CYS A 165 15.22 -1.80 -22.20
C CYS A 165 14.59 -0.62 -21.45
N SER A 166 13.47 -0.80 -20.79
CA SER A 166 12.82 0.27 -20.00
C SER A 166 13.68 0.77 -18.83
N SER A 167 14.66 -0.02 -18.39
CA SER A 167 15.54 0.29 -17.27
C SER A 167 16.50 1.48 -17.53
N PHE A 168 16.67 1.90 -18.79
CA PHE A 168 17.37 3.15 -19.10
C PHE A 168 16.69 4.40 -18.51
N ALA A 169 15.38 4.31 -18.25
CA ALA A 169 14.65 5.37 -17.55
C ALA A 169 14.78 5.31 -16.01
N GLY A 170 15.38 4.25 -15.48
CA GLY A 170 15.61 3.99 -14.07
C GLY A 170 15.19 2.56 -13.66
N ALA A 171 15.73 2.04 -12.57
CA ALA A 171 15.39 0.72 -12.01
C ALA A 171 13.92 0.63 -11.59
N SER A 172 13.29 1.74 -11.27
CA SER A 172 11.87 1.80 -10.92
C SER A 172 10.95 1.36 -12.08
N MET A 173 11.35 1.62 -13.34
CA MET A 173 10.53 1.25 -14.51
C MET A 173 10.41 -0.27 -14.71
N PRO A 174 11.49 -1.07 -14.78
CA PRO A 174 11.36 -2.52 -14.91
C PRO A 174 10.63 -3.16 -13.72
N ILE A 175 10.84 -2.68 -12.49
CA ILE A 175 10.13 -3.22 -11.31
C ILE A 175 8.63 -2.96 -11.43
N ALA A 176 8.21 -1.77 -11.87
CA ALA A 176 6.81 -1.45 -12.11
C ALA A 176 6.21 -2.31 -13.23
N LEU A 177 6.94 -2.52 -14.34
CA LEU A 177 6.52 -3.39 -15.42
C LEU A 177 6.40 -4.85 -14.98
N PHE A 178 7.29 -5.36 -14.12
CA PHE A 178 7.15 -6.70 -13.52
C PHE A 178 5.92 -6.79 -12.60
N SER A 179 5.60 -5.75 -11.84
CA SER A 179 4.38 -5.70 -11.03
C SER A 179 3.11 -5.74 -11.90
N ASP A 180 3.11 -5.01 -13.01
CA ASP A 180 1.98 -5.02 -13.95
C ASP A 180 1.88 -6.35 -14.71
N LEU A 181 3.02 -6.93 -15.13
CA LEU A 181 3.09 -8.25 -15.75
C LEU A 181 2.53 -9.33 -14.81
N LEU A 182 2.93 -9.32 -13.54
CA LEU A 182 2.38 -10.22 -12.52
C LEU A 182 0.86 -10.07 -12.42
N SER A 183 0.34 -8.85 -12.44
CA SER A 183 -1.10 -8.59 -12.36
C SER A 183 -1.87 -9.18 -13.56
N ILE A 184 -1.31 -9.05 -14.76
CA ILE A 184 -1.91 -9.59 -15.98
C ILE A 184 -1.87 -11.12 -15.98
N LEU A 185 -0.72 -11.71 -15.65
CA LEU A 185 -0.54 -13.16 -15.63
C LEU A 185 -1.38 -13.88 -14.56
N THR A 186 -1.76 -13.16 -13.50
CA THR A 186 -2.57 -13.71 -12.39
C THR A 186 -4.03 -13.24 -12.40
N VAL A 187 -4.52 -12.64 -13.49
CA VAL A 187 -5.89 -12.10 -13.58
C VAL A 187 -6.96 -13.18 -13.39
N HIS A 188 -6.69 -14.42 -13.80
CA HIS A 188 -7.61 -15.56 -13.62
C HIS A 188 -7.85 -15.86 -12.13
N ILE A 189 -6.82 -15.82 -11.27
CA ILE A 189 -6.95 -16.03 -9.81
C ILE A 189 -7.81 -14.92 -9.20
N TYR A 190 -7.66 -13.69 -9.66
CA TYR A 190 -8.52 -12.58 -9.25
C TYR A 190 -9.98 -12.81 -9.64
N SER A 191 -10.23 -13.31 -10.86
CA SER A 191 -11.57 -13.63 -11.34
C SER A 191 -12.22 -14.75 -10.51
N PHE A 192 -11.47 -15.79 -10.16
CA PHE A 192 -11.93 -16.87 -9.29
C PHE A 192 -12.28 -16.39 -7.89
N TYR A 193 -11.42 -15.53 -7.33
CA TYR A 193 -11.70 -14.90 -6.03
C TYR A 193 -13.00 -14.11 -6.06
N ILE A 194 -13.21 -13.26 -7.09
CA ILE A 194 -14.46 -12.48 -7.21
C ILE A 194 -15.67 -13.39 -7.38
N ALA A 195 -15.59 -14.41 -8.23
CA ALA A 195 -16.68 -15.34 -8.46
C ALA A 195 -17.06 -16.08 -7.18
N SER A 196 -16.08 -16.68 -6.50
CA SER A 196 -16.30 -17.40 -5.25
C SER A 196 -16.81 -16.49 -4.11
N ALA A 197 -16.28 -15.26 -4.01
CA ALA A 197 -16.75 -14.27 -3.03
C ALA A 197 -18.20 -13.84 -3.27
N ARG A 198 -18.62 -13.70 -4.54
CA ARG A 198 -20.01 -13.38 -4.89
C ARG A 198 -20.96 -14.55 -4.56
N ILE A 199 -20.58 -15.77 -4.89
CA ILE A 199 -21.35 -16.97 -4.57
C ILE A 199 -21.53 -17.08 -3.06
N PHE A 200 -20.44 -16.95 -2.29
CA PHE A 200 -20.46 -16.96 -0.83
C PHE A 200 -21.36 -15.86 -0.25
N ASN A 201 -21.24 -14.63 -0.73
CA ASN A 201 -22.04 -13.51 -0.24
C ASN A 201 -23.53 -13.67 -0.56
N TRP A 202 -23.88 -14.16 -1.75
CA TRP A 202 -25.26 -14.45 -2.10
C TRP A 202 -25.85 -15.54 -1.21
N GLN A 203 -25.13 -16.64 -1.04
CA GLN A 203 -25.57 -17.75 -0.17
C GLN A 203 -25.77 -17.28 1.28
N LEU A 204 -24.83 -16.52 1.83
CA LEU A 204 -24.90 -15.99 3.18
C LEU A 204 -26.11 -15.03 3.35
N THR A 205 -26.34 -14.16 2.35
CA THR A 205 -27.48 -13.24 2.36
C THR A 205 -28.82 -13.98 2.36
N ILE A 206 -28.92 -15.05 1.56
CA ILE A 206 -30.13 -15.87 1.49
C ILE A 206 -30.34 -16.62 2.82
N ILE A 207 -29.30 -17.22 3.40
CA ILE A 207 -29.36 -17.91 4.69
C ILE A 207 -29.81 -16.97 5.80
N ILE A 208 -29.26 -15.75 5.86
CA ILE A 208 -29.66 -14.74 6.86
C ILE A 208 -31.13 -14.33 6.66
N SER A 209 -31.57 -14.17 5.41
CA SER A 209 -32.96 -13.83 5.09
C SER A 209 -33.92 -14.93 5.51
N LEU A 210 -33.58 -16.19 5.27
CA LEU A 210 -34.35 -17.35 5.69
C LEU A 210 -34.35 -17.51 7.21
N PHE A 211 -33.26 -17.19 7.88
CA PHE A 211 -33.21 -17.18 9.35
C PHE A 211 -34.13 -16.12 9.94
N HIS A 212 -34.28 -14.96 9.29
CA HIS A 212 -35.25 -13.95 9.70
C HIS A 212 -36.69 -14.42 9.50
N LEU A 213 -36.95 -15.20 8.46
CA LEU A 213 -38.29 -15.81 8.22
C LEU A 213 -38.73 -16.68 9.42
N PHE A 214 -37.84 -17.51 9.99
CA PHE A 214 -38.17 -18.31 11.19
C PHE A 214 -38.48 -17.47 12.43
N ARG A 215 -37.92 -16.27 12.50
CA ARG A 215 -38.18 -15.34 13.61
C ARG A 215 -39.41 -14.47 13.38
N GLY A 216 -40.24 -14.72 12.35
CA GLY A 216 -41.38 -13.91 12.00
C GLY A 216 -40.99 -12.46 11.66
N LYS A 217 -39.80 -12.26 11.04
CA LYS A 217 -39.27 -10.95 10.74
C LYS A 217 -38.97 -10.82 9.24
N LYS A 218 -39.30 -9.66 8.67
CA LYS A 218 -39.03 -9.33 7.28
C LYS A 218 -38.23 -8.04 7.20
N ARG A 219 -37.17 -8.06 6.38
CA ARG A 219 -36.41 -6.85 6.10
C ARG A 219 -37.19 -5.95 5.15
N ASN A 220 -37.53 -4.77 5.64
CA ASN A 220 -38.15 -3.72 4.83
C ASN A 220 -37.04 -2.91 4.16
N VAL A 221 -36.88 -3.11 2.84
CA VAL A 221 -35.80 -2.46 2.05
C VAL A 221 -36.02 -0.94 1.98
N LEU A 222 -37.30 -0.50 1.90
CA LEU A 222 -37.64 0.93 1.80
C LEU A 222 -37.30 1.72 3.08
N ARG A 223 -37.55 1.10 4.24
CA ARG A 223 -37.32 1.74 5.53
C ARG A 223 -36.02 1.30 6.20
N ASN A 224 -35.24 0.43 5.55
CA ASN A 224 -33.98 -0.15 6.04
C ASN A 224 -34.05 -0.66 7.48
N ARG A 225 -35.20 -1.24 7.86
CA ARG A 225 -35.46 -1.85 9.18
C ARG A 225 -36.07 -3.24 9.05
N ILE A 226 -36.07 -3.97 10.16
CA ILE A 226 -36.66 -5.30 10.26
C ILE A 226 -38.04 -5.15 10.91
N ASP A 227 -39.09 -5.47 10.17
CA ASP A 227 -40.48 -5.42 10.65
C ASP A 227 -40.94 -6.84 10.98
N SER A 228 -41.92 -6.96 11.90
CA SER A 228 -42.63 -8.24 12.16
C SER A 228 -43.53 -8.59 10.98
N CYS A 229 -43.60 -9.85 10.63
CA CYS A 229 -44.45 -10.37 9.56
C CYS A 229 -44.95 -11.76 9.95
N ASP A 230 -46.24 -11.96 9.81
CA ASP A 230 -46.85 -13.29 9.99
C ASP A 230 -46.74 -14.03 8.64
N TYR A 231 -46.20 -15.24 8.67
CA TYR A 231 -46.01 -16.10 7.51
C TYR A 231 -46.96 -17.30 7.55
N ASP A 232 -47.45 -17.70 6.37
CA ASP A 232 -48.23 -18.89 6.21
C ASP A 232 -47.40 -20.16 6.46
N LEU A 233 -48.05 -21.26 6.89
CA LEU A 233 -47.41 -22.54 7.16
C LEU A 233 -46.64 -23.09 5.97
N ASP A 234 -47.15 -22.92 4.75
CA ASP A 234 -46.51 -23.37 3.51
C ASP A 234 -45.22 -22.62 3.24
N GLN A 235 -45.20 -21.30 3.50
CA GLN A 235 -44.01 -20.45 3.36
C GLN A 235 -42.94 -20.82 4.36
N LEU A 236 -43.35 -21.13 5.61
CA LEU A 236 -42.44 -21.54 6.68
C LEU A 236 -41.81 -22.90 6.36
N LEU A 237 -42.61 -23.87 5.86
CA LEU A 237 -42.14 -25.20 5.48
C LEU A 237 -41.16 -25.15 4.31
N LEU A 238 -41.47 -24.41 3.24
CA LEU A 238 -40.59 -24.21 2.12
C LEU A 238 -39.30 -23.52 2.57
N GLY A 239 -39.38 -22.50 3.43
CA GLY A 239 -38.24 -21.79 4.00
C GLY A 239 -37.35 -22.73 4.82
N THR A 240 -37.90 -23.66 5.61
CA THR A 240 -37.09 -24.64 6.37
C THR A 240 -36.31 -25.58 5.48
N ILE A 241 -36.93 -26.10 4.42
CA ILE A 241 -36.29 -27.01 3.48
C ILE A 241 -35.12 -26.26 2.78
N LEU A 242 -35.38 -25.04 2.26
CA LEU A 242 -34.38 -24.26 1.58
C LEU A 242 -33.22 -23.85 2.52
N PHE A 243 -33.53 -23.46 3.76
CA PHE A 243 -32.52 -23.13 4.76
C PHE A 243 -31.60 -24.32 5.06
N THR A 244 -32.18 -25.51 5.31
CA THR A 244 -31.40 -26.72 5.62
C THR A 244 -30.49 -27.09 4.46
N VAL A 245 -30.95 -27.05 3.21
CA VAL A 245 -30.16 -27.35 2.03
C VAL A 245 -28.99 -26.35 1.92
N LEU A 246 -29.28 -25.05 1.99
CA LEU A 246 -28.23 -24.02 1.88
C LEU A 246 -27.23 -24.06 3.03
N PHE A 247 -27.68 -24.41 4.24
CA PHE A 247 -26.82 -24.59 5.41
C PHE A 247 -25.85 -25.76 5.24
N PHE A 248 -26.28 -26.88 4.67
CA PHE A 248 -25.39 -28.00 4.36
C PHE A 248 -24.45 -27.75 3.17
N LEU A 249 -24.82 -26.87 2.21
CA LEU A 249 -23.96 -26.47 1.12
C LEU A 249 -22.93 -25.41 1.53
N LEU A 250 -23.18 -24.67 2.62
CA LEU A 250 -22.33 -23.56 3.08
C LEU A 250 -20.86 -23.94 3.31
N PRO A 251 -20.52 -25.06 3.98
CA PRO A 251 -19.14 -25.45 4.21
C PRO A 251 -18.34 -25.61 2.91
N THR A 252 -18.95 -26.19 1.86
CA THR A 252 -18.32 -26.37 0.56
C THR A 252 -17.95 -25.02 -0.06
N VAL A 253 -18.90 -24.09 -0.09
CA VAL A 253 -18.67 -22.75 -0.66
C VAL A 253 -17.62 -21.96 0.14
N ILE A 254 -17.62 -22.06 1.48
CA ILE A 254 -16.61 -21.41 2.33
C ILE A 254 -15.20 -21.93 2.00
N VAL A 255 -15.02 -23.22 1.86
CA VAL A 255 -13.70 -23.82 1.61
C VAL A 255 -13.15 -23.37 0.24
N PHE A 256 -13.97 -23.37 -0.81
CA PHE A 256 -13.57 -22.83 -2.11
C PHE A 256 -13.23 -21.35 -2.03
N TYR A 257 -14.07 -20.55 -1.38
CA TYR A 257 -13.81 -19.13 -1.18
C TYR A 257 -12.49 -18.87 -0.44
N LEU A 258 -12.23 -19.56 0.67
CA LEU A 258 -11.00 -19.37 1.45
C LEU A 258 -9.76 -19.77 0.66
N THR A 259 -9.83 -20.81 -0.17
CA THR A 259 -8.73 -21.23 -1.03
C THR A 259 -8.38 -20.15 -2.04
N PHE A 260 -9.35 -19.61 -2.77
CA PHE A 260 -9.07 -18.52 -3.72
C PHE A 260 -8.72 -17.20 -3.04
N ALA A 261 -9.26 -16.92 -1.86
CA ALA A 261 -8.88 -15.79 -1.04
C ALA A 261 -7.41 -15.88 -0.59
N SER A 262 -6.94 -17.06 -0.16
CA SER A 262 -5.54 -17.28 0.23
C SER A 262 -4.59 -17.13 -0.95
N ALA A 263 -4.93 -17.68 -2.12
CA ALA A 263 -4.17 -17.49 -3.35
C ALA A 263 -4.09 -16.01 -3.76
N ARG A 264 -5.19 -15.28 -3.65
CA ARG A 264 -5.25 -13.84 -3.92
C ARG A 264 -4.40 -13.04 -2.94
N MET A 265 -4.43 -13.38 -1.64
CA MET A 265 -3.60 -12.74 -0.61
C MET A 265 -2.11 -12.93 -0.88
N LEU A 266 -1.69 -14.09 -1.38
CA LEU A 266 -0.30 -14.33 -1.78
C LEU A 266 0.14 -13.38 -2.91
N ILE A 267 -0.69 -13.21 -3.95
CA ILE A 267 -0.42 -12.30 -5.06
C ILE A 267 -0.34 -10.84 -4.57
N ILE A 268 -1.27 -10.42 -3.70
CA ILE A 268 -1.25 -9.08 -3.11
C ILE A 268 0.04 -8.87 -2.32
N SER A 269 0.50 -9.86 -1.55
CA SER A 269 1.75 -9.78 -0.79
C SER A 269 2.97 -9.63 -1.69
N MET A 270 3.04 -10.37 -2.80
CA MET A 270 4.10 -10.21 -3.80
C MET A 270 4.08 -8.81 -4.43
N LYS A 271 2.89 -8.33 -4.78
CA LYS A 271 2.71 -6.99 -5.34
C LYS A 271 3.12 -5.90 -4.35
N ALA A 272 2.74 -6.01 -3.08
CA ALA A 272 3.19 -5.13 -2.00
C ALA A 272 4.71 -5.13 -1.83
N GLY A 273 5.39 -6.25 -2.09
CA GLY A 273 6.84 -6.34 -2.15
C GLY A 273 7.43 -5.45 -3.25
N PHE A 274 6.89 -5.50 -4.47
CA PHE A 274 7.31 -4.60 -5.56
C PHE A 274 7.03 -3.14 -5.23
N ASP A 275 5.86 -2.82 -4.69
CA ASP A 275 5.49 -1.46 -4.29
C ASP A 275 6.43 -0.93 -3.20
N THR A 276 6.86 -1.77 -2.26
CA THR A 276 7.86 -1.42 -1.24
C THR A 276 9.22 -1.12 -1.87
N CYS A 277 9.67 -1.92 -2.85
CA CYS A 277 10.89 -1.65 -3.58
C CYS A 277 10.81 -0.33 -4.36
N LEU A 278 9.69 -0.06 -5.01
CA LEU A 278 9.43 1.20 -5.72
C LEU A 278 9.42 2.40 -4.77
N ALA A 279 8.77 2.27 -3.61
CA ALA A 279 8.76 3.30 -2.58
C ALA A 279 10.17 3.59 -2.07
N PHE A 280 10.98 2.55 -1.86
CA PHE A 280 12.37 2.70 -1.45
C PHE A 280 13.18 3.47 -2.52
N LEU A 281 13.11 3.08 -3.79
CA LEU A 281 13.83 3.75 -4.88
C LEU A 281 13.40 5.21 -5.06
N ASN A 282 12.11 5.51 -4.91
CA ASN A 282 11.56 6.83 -5.15
C ASN A 282 11.73 7.80 -3.96
N HIS A 283 11.90 7.30 -2.73
CA HIS A 283 11.90 8.15 -1.53
C HIS A 283 13.18 8.08 -0.71
N PHE A 284 14.16 7.27 -1.09
CA PHE A 284 15.39 7.12 -0.31
C PHE A 284 16.29 8.36 -0.41
N PRO A 285 16.45 9.15 0.67
CA PRO A 285 17.13 10.45 0.62
C PRO A 285 18.65 10.31 0.69
N LEU A 286 19.26 9.68 -0.33
CA LEU A 286 20.70 9.38 -0.33
C LEU A 286 21.55 10.65 -0.20
N PHE A 287 21.17 11.73 -0.91
CA PHE A 287 21.91 13.00 -0.85
C PHE A 287 21.89 13.60 0.56
N ALA A 288 20.74 13.57 1.24
CA ALA A 288 20.64 14.04 2.62
C ALA A 288 21.48 13.19 3.57
N LEU A 289 21.54 11.87 3.37
CA LEU A 289 22.39 10.96 4.14
C LEU A 289 23.87 11.24 3.90
N MET A 290 24.31 11.40 2.65
CA MET A 290 25.68 11.75 2.32
C MET A 290 26.07 13.12 2.92
N LEU A 291 25.18 14.11 2.82
CA LEU A 291 25.40 15.43 3.40
C LEU A 291 25.51 15.34 4.93
N ARG A 292 24.74 14.47 5.56
CA ARG A 292 24.80 14.23 7.00
C ARG A 292 26.13 13.65 7.45
N VAL A 293 26.72 12.76 6.66
CA VAL A 293 28.03 12.17 6.95
C VAL A 293 29.13 13.22 6.74
N LYS A 294 29.04 14.02 5.70
CA LYS A 294 30.06 15.01 5.34
C LYS A 294 29.99 16.27 6.20
N ASP A 295 28.80 16.85 6.37
CA ASP A 295 28.59 18.09 7.13
C ASP A 295 27.16 18.13 7.71
N SER A 296 27.03 17.61 8.93
CA SER A 296 25.74 17.52 9.65
C SER A 296 25.14 18.89 10.00
N ARG A 297 25.95 19.97 9.97
CA ARG A 297 25.48 21.34 10.30
C ARG A 297 24.60 21.93 9.21
N ARG A 298 24.67 21.44 7.98
CA ARG A 298 23.86 21.92 6.86
C ARG A 298 22.47 21.33 6.79
N LEU A 299 22.22 20.23 7.49
CA LEU A 299 20.90 19.65 7.59
C LEU A 299 20.08 20.38 8.66
N PRO A 300 18.86 20.85 8.32
CA PRO A 300 17.98 21.43 9.33
C PRO A 300 17.70 20.39 10.40
N GLY A 301 18.19 20.65 11.60
CA GLY A 301 17.83 19.90 12.81
C GLY A 301 16.46 20.36 13.30
N GLY A 302 15.77 19.52 14.06
CA GLY A 302 14.54 19.93 14.72
C GLY A 302 14.81 21.13 15.67
N ILE A 303 13.83 22.00 15.81
CA ILE A 303 13.86 23.10 16.74
C ILE A 303 13.19 22.64 18.03
N ARG A 304 13.92 22.72 19.15
CA ARG A 304 13.38 22.47 20.49
C ARG A 304 13.15 23.79 21.19
N PHE A 305 11.92 24.01 21.64
CA PHE A 305 11.58 25.13 22.47
C PHE A 305 11.70 24.70 23.93
N GLU A 306 12.61 25.29 24.68
CA GLU A 306 12.69 25.14 26.13
C GLU A 306 12.23 26.43 26.79
N LEU A 307 11.16 26.35 27.57
CA LEU A 307 10.76 27.45 28.44
C LEU A 307 11.77 27.47 29.59
N ARG A 308 12.62 28.48 29.66
CA ARG A 308 13.40 28.74 30.87
C ARG A 308 12.59 29.66 31.75
N ASP A 309 12.16 29.15 32.88
CA ASP A 309 11.58 29.97 33.91
C ASP A 309 12.60 31.03 34.31
N ALA A 310 12.13 32.27 34.41
CA ALA A 310 12.96 33.36 34.84
C ALA A 310 13.64 32.97 36.16
N LEU A 311 14.95 32.99 36.13
CA LEU A 311 15.80 32.75 37.30
C LEU A 311 15.21 33.46 38.54
N THR A 312 14.99 32.69 39.59
CA THR A 312 14.60 33.06 40.95
C THR A 312 14.73 34.55 41.22
N LYS A 313 13.58 35.18 41.40
CA LYS A 313 13.48 36.54 41.95
C LYS A 313 14.39 36.62 43.15
N GLY A 314 15.33 37.55 43.16
CA GLY A 314 16.00 37.95 44.36
C GLY A 314 14.99 38.54 45.35
N PRO A 315 15.20 38.45 46.66
CA PRO A 315 14.22 38.83 47.68
C PRO A 315 13.77 40.32 47.70
N ASN A 316 14.24 41.15 46.76
CA ASN A 316 14.01 42.60 46.74
C ASN A 316 13.37 43.13 45.43
N ASP A 317 12.88 42.28 44.51
CA ASP A 317 12.28 42.73 43.23
C ASP A 317 10.81 42.33 43.15
N GLU A 318 9.94 42.98 43.94
CA GLU A 318 8.48 42.72 43.92
C GLU A 318 7.75 43.34 42.70
N ASP A 319 8.34 44.30 41.98
CA ASP A 319 7.65 45.09 40.93
C ASP A 319 8.13 44.83 39.47
N SER A 320 8.99 43.85 39.20
CA SER A 320 9.38 43.56 37.82
C SER A 320 8.44 42.55 37.17
N PRO A 321 7.95 42.79 35.94
CA PRO A 321 7.11 41.83 35.22
C PRO A 321 7.87 40.51 35.02
N ALA A 322 7.21 39.37 35.28
CA ALA A 322 7.80 38.06 35.07
C ALA A 322 8.07 37.86 33.57
N VAL A 323 9.33 37.94 33.18
CA VAL A 323 9.77 37.73 31.79
C VAL A 323 10.15 36.27 31.63
N SER A 324 9.38 35.51 30.84
CA SER A 324 9.70 34.15 30.45
C SER A 324 10.54 34.17 29.17
N TYR A 325 11.68 33.51 29.17
CA TYR A 325 12.53 33.39 28.00
C TYR A 325 12.29 32.06 27.32
N ILE A 326 12.03 32.07 26.00
CA ILE A 326 11.99 30.88 25.18
C ILE A 326 13.38 30.68 24.60
N HIS A 327 14.07 29.64 25.05
CA HIS A 327 15.36 29.24 24.47
C HIS A 327 15.13 28.34 23.25
N LEU A 328 15.59 28.77 22.09
CA LEU A 328 15.53 28.03 20.84
C LEU A 328 16.84 27.24 20.67
N GLU A 329 16.78 25.93 20.88
CA GLU A 329 17.91 25.04 20.62
C GLU A 329 17.69 24.26 19.32
N VAL A 330 18.59 24.43 18.35
CA VAL A 330 18.60 23.61 17.12
C VAL A 330 19.28 22.28 17.46
N CYS A 331 18.48 21.22 17.61
CA CYS A 331 18.99 19.89 17.91
C CYS A 331 19.46 19.21 16.63
N PRO A 332 20.72 18.77 16.52
CA PRO A 332 21.14 17.87 15.45
C PRO A 332 20.36 16.54 15.60
N ILE A 333 19.85 16.02 14.49
CA ILE A 333 18.93 14.85 14.44
C ILE A 333 19.45 13.64 15.23
N ILE A 334 20.77 13.48 15.37
CA ILE A 334 21.38 12.40 16.16
C ILE A 334 21.02 12.49 17.67
N LYS A 335 20.94 13.70 18.24
CA LYS A 335 20.55 13.89 19.64
C LYS A 335 19.09 13.52 19.89
N PHE A 336 18.21 13.72 18.89
CA PHE A 336 16.79 13.42 19.01
C PHE A 336 16.49 11.91 19.07
N MET A 337 17.20 11.08 18.32
CA MET A 337 17.04 9.61 18.40
C MET A 337 17.49 9.03 19.74
N PHE A 338 18.57 9.55 20.34
CA PHE A 338 19.09 9.05 21.60
C PHE A 338 18.38 9.62 22.85
N THR A 339 17.82 10.82 22.79
CA THR A 339 17.09 11.41 23.92
C THR A 339 15.69 10.84 24.09
N LYS A 340 15.02 10.33 23.04
CA LYS A 340 13.69 9.70 23.15
C LYS A 340 13.72 8.43 24.03
N ASN A 341 14.85 7.76 24.16
CA ASN A 341 15.01 6.60 25.04
C ASN A 341 15.40 6.97 26.50
N ARG A 342 15.89 8.19 26.74
CA ARG A 342 16.28 8.60 28.12
C ARG A 342 15.13 9.21 28.94
N SER A 343 14.11 9.78 28.30
CA SER A 343 12.97 10.39 28.99
C SER A 343 11.97 9.38 29.57
N LYS A 344 12.08 8.09 29.22
CA LYS A 344 11.25 7.01 29.81
C LYS A 344 11.80 6.43 31.12
N PHE A 345 13.02 6.80 31.52
CA PHE A 345 13.67 6.22 32.73
C PHE A 345 13.76 7.16 33.92
N LEU A 346 13.23 8.38 33.85
CA LEU A 346 13.37 9.37 34.94
C LEU A 346 12.00 9.88 35.47
N VAL A 347 10.97 9.06 35.46
CA VAL A 347 9.71 9.32 36.17
C VAL A 347 9.44 8.11 37.08
N SER A 348 10.19 8.05 38.20
CA SER A 348 9.74 7.35 39.43
C SER A 348 10.55 7.82 40.62
N SER A 349 10.14 8.92 41.22
CA SER A 349 10.22 9.07 42.68
C SER A 349 9.16 10.10 43.11
N PRO A 350 8.29 9.76 44.05
CA PRO A 350 7.23 10.66 44.49
C PRO A 350 7.73 11.47 45.67
N SER A 351 7.86 12.78 45.54
CA SER A 351 7.84 13.67 46.68
C SER A 351 6.51 14.42 46.78
N ARG A 352 5.83 14.15 47.82
CA ARG A 352 4.57 14.61 48.32
C ARG A 352 4.63 16.10 48.64
N SER A 353 3.86 16.95 47.96
CA SER A 353 3.30 18.15 48.58
C SER A 353 2.02 18.60 47.83
N ARG A 354 0.98 18.87 48.63
CA ARG A 354 -0.38 19.28 48.25
C ARG A 354 -0.36 20.66 47.60
N SER A 355 -1.11 20.84 46.53
CA SER A 355 -2.10 21.91 46.34
C SER A 355 -2.66 21.85 44.92
N ALA A 356 -3.98 21.81 44.86
CA ALA A 356 -5.03 22.14 43.90
C ALA A 356 -4.78 22.19 42.39
N PRO A 357 -5.80 21.79 41.58
CA PRO A 357 -5.66 21.51 40.16
C PRO A 357 -5.84 22.75 39.31
N CYS A 358 -4.90 23.02 38.43
CA CYS A 358 -5.10 23.86 37.27
C CYS A 358 -4.89 23.00 36.02
N SER A 359 -5.97 22.75 35.33
CA SER A 359 -5.98 22.06 34.04
C SER A 359 -5.32 22.95 32.98
N THR A 360 -4.14 22.60 32.57
CA THR A 360 -3.57 23.11 31.31
C THR A 360 -3.23 21.94 30.41
N ASN A 361 -4.07 21.73 29.40
CA ASN A 361 -3.79 20.97 28.23
C ASN A 361 -2.56 21.57 27.53
N THR A 362 -1.38 21.01 27.77
CA THR A 362 -0.22 21.23 26.91
C THR A 362 -0.34 20.28 25.71
N SER A 363 -1.07 20.75 24.67
CA SER A 363 -0.95 20.20 23.34
C SER A 363 0.47 20.46 22.85
N ASN A 364 1.31 19.41 22.87
CA ASN A 364 2.59 19.40 22.19
C ASN A 364 2.33 19.56 20.69
N LEU A 365 2.53 20.74 20.17
CA LEU A 365 2.53 21.03 18.75
C LEU A 365 3.87 20.53 18.19
N VAL A 366 3.97 19.23 17.98
CA VAL A 366 5.04 18.61 17.18
C VAL A 366 4.60 18.81 15.74
N ILE A 367 5.15 19.82 15.07
CA ILE A 367 5.01 19.94 13.62
C ILE A 367 5.89 18.82 13.02
N ASP A 368 5.22 17.76 12.60
CA ASP A 368 5.84 16.61 11.97
C ASP A 368 6.23 16.99 10.54
N TYR A 369 7.48 17.34 10.32
CA TYR A 369 8.05 17.63 9.00
C TYR A 369 8.28 16.38 8.15
N ALA A 370 7.86 15.20 8.61
CA ALA A 370 7.99 13.96 7.84
C ALA A 370 7.00 13.86 6.67
N SER A 371 5.99 14.73 6.59
CA SER A 371 5.00 14.75 5.49
C SER A 371 5.36 15.68 4.33
N ILE A 372 6.57 16.25 4.30
CA ILE A 372 7.02 17.19 3.26
C ILE A 372 8.30 16.67 2.54
N ILE A 373 8.54 15.35 2.56
CA ILE A 373 9.57 14.72 1.72
C ILE A 373 8.92 13.84 0.69
#